data_833a1e91a9db6c9afee24c55a6648512
#
_entry.id   833a1e91a9db6c9afee24c55a6648512
#
_cell.length_a   1.000
_cell.length_b   1.000
_cell.length_c   1.000
_cell.angle_alpha   90.00
_cell.angle_beta   90.00
_cell.angle_gamma   90.00
#
_symmetry.space_group_name_H-M   'P 1'
#
loop_
_entity.id
_entity.type
_entity.pdbx_description
1 polymer ?
#
loop_
_entity_poly.entity_id
_entity_poly.type
_entity_poly.pdbx_seq_one_letter_code
_entity_poly.pdbx_strand_id
1 'polypeptide(L)'
;MTSRPDDDRERLARNLEQARNELRASFQGLSDEQLTRTGAVGEWSVKDVLTHIVSWEETALPDLARLARGDTAVLGAIDLYAASFDAVNAAIMSLRRNLPLDQVLRELDISHGDFMAAVARLPDSVLAEEAFGRLLIQITAEHDQEHAQHILEWRKTEGL
;
A
#
# COMPACT_ATOMS: atom_id res chain seq x y z
N MET A 1 -8.16 29.48 -5.31
CA MET A 1 -9.43 28.86 -4.88
C MET A 1 -9.04 27.70 -3.96
N THR A 2 -9.24 27.85 -2.66
CA THR A 2 -9.00 26.77 -1.69
C THR A 2 -10.09 25.72 -1.88
N SER A 3 -9.70 24.48 -2.22
CA SER A 3 -10.60 23.33 -2.25
C SER A 3 -11.34 23.19 -0.91
N ARG A 4 -12.60 22.78 -0.96
CA ARG A 4 -13.31 22.42 0.28
C ARG A 4 -12.65 21.15 0.88
N PRO A 5 -12.58 21.03 2.21
CA PRO A 5 -12.00 19.86 2.88
C PRO A 5 -12.64 18.52 2.44
N ASP A 6 -13.96 18.52 2.20
CA ASP A 6 -14.68 17.35 1.69
C ASP A 6 -14.19 16.94 0.30
N ASP A 7 -13.88 17.92 -0.58
CA ASP A 7 -13.36 17.67 -1.93
C ASP A 7 -11.97 17.01 -1.88
N ASP A 8 -11.14 17.37 -0.89
CA ASP A 8 -9.80 16.80 -0.71
C ASP A 8 -9.86 15.36 -0.19
N ARG A 9 -10.72 15.06 0.79
CA ARG A 9 -10.92 13.70 1.29
C ARG A 9 -11.41 12.77 0.18
N GLU A 10 -12.43 13.18 -0.55
CA GLU A 10 -12.95 12.39 -1.67
C GLU A 10 -11.93 12.18 -2.76
N ARG A 11 -11.11 13.18 -3.06
CA ARG A 11 -10.04 13.06 -4.05
C ARG A 11 -8.98 12.06 -3.60
N LEU A 12 -8.53 12.12 -2.34
CA LEU A 12 -7.56 11.18 -1.79
C LEU A 12 -8.11 9.75 -1.77
N ALA A 13 -9.37 9.57 -1.38
CA ALA A 13 -10.04 8.28 -1.41
C ALA A 13 -10.16 7.72 -2.83
N ARG A 14 -10.55 8.55 -3.81
CA ARG A 14 -10.60 8.14 -5.22
C ARG A 14 -9.22 7.74 -5.76
N ASN A 15 -8.16 8.46 -5.39
CA ASN A 15 -6.80 8.14 -5.82
C ASN A 15 -6.33 6.78 -5.25
N LEU A 16 -6.61 6.51 -3.97
CA LEU A 16 -6.33 5.20 -3.35
C LEU A 16 -7.07 4.07 -4.07
N GLU A 17 -8.36 4.24 -4.31
CA GLU A 17 -9.18 3.23 -4.99
C GLU A 17 -8.71 3.00 -6.43
N GLN A 18 -8.37 4.07 -7.16
CA GLN A 18 -7.83 3.97 -8.51
C GLN A 18 -6.49 3.21 -8.50
N ALA A 19 -5.56 3.58 -7.61
CA ALA A 19 -4.26 2.93 -7.49
C ALA A 19 -4.40 1.43 -7.20
N ARG A 20 -5.29 1.05 -6.27
CA ARG A 20 -5.61 -0.35 -5.97
C ARG A 20 -6.21 -1.08 -7.17
N ASN A 21 -7.07 -0.45 -7.93
CA ASN A 21 -7.65 -1.04 -9.14
C ASN A 21 -6.59 -1.24 -10.23
N GLU A 22 -5.65 -0.31 -10.40
CA GLU A 22 -4.50 -0.46 -11.29
C GLU A 22 -3.60 -1.62 -10.86
N LEU A 23 -3.33 -1.75 -9.55
CA LEU A 23 -2.58 -2.88 -9.01
C LEU A 23 -3.30 -4.22 -9.30
N ARG A 24 -4.60 -4.33 -9.02
CA ARG A 24 -5.37 -5.54 -9.31
C ARG A 24 -5.35 -5.88 -10.81
N ALA A 25 -5.51 -4.89 -11.68
CA ALA A 25 -5.47 -5.07 -13.12
C ALA A 25 -4.10 -5.59 -13.58
N SER A 26 -3.00 -5.18 -12.93
CA SER A 26 -1.65 -5.57 -13.30
C SER A 26 -1.40 -7.08 -13.19
N PHE A 27 -2.03 -7.78 -12.26
CA PHE A 27 -1.88 -9.23 -12.08
C PHE A 27 -3.12 -10.04 -12.47
N GLN A 28 -4.19 -9.40 -12.92
CA GLN A 28 -5.41 -10.08 -13.36
C GLN A 28 -5.11 -11.07 -14.47
N GLY A 29 -5.66 -12.28 -14.37
CA GLY A 29 -5.51 -13.34 -15.38
C GLY A 29 -4.23 -14.13 -15.29
N LEU A 30 -3.32 -13.82 -14.35
CA LEU A 30 -2.17 -14.67 -14.07
C LEU A 30 -2.61 -15.93 -13.33
N SER A 31 -2.01 -17.07 -13.66
CA SER A 31 -2.20 -18.33 -12.92
C SER A 31 -1.50 -18.31 -11.56
N ASP A 32 -1.88 -19.21 -10.65
CA ASP A 32 -1.22 -19.36 -9.34
C ASP A 32 0.28 -19.61 -9.49
N GLU A 33 0.68 -20.39 -10.51
CA GLU A 33 2.09 -20.64 -10.81
C GLU A 33 2.80 -19.35 -11.22
N GLN A 34 2.19 -18.53 -12.05
CA GLN A 34 2.75 -17.23 -12.46
C GLN A 34 2.80 -16.24 -11.28
N LEU A 35 1.77 -16.20 -10.43
CA LEU A 35 1.72 -15.33 -9.25
C LEU A 35 2.78 -15.69 -8.19
N THR A 36 3.20 -16.95 -8.14
CA THR A 36 4.19 -17.42 -7.15
C THR A 36 5.60 -17.60 -7.72
N ARG A 37 5.77 -17.44 -9.05
CA ARG A 37 7.07 -17.51 -9.72
C ARG A 37 7.91 -16.27 -9.36
N THR A 38 9.16 -16.48 -8.95
CA THR A 38 10.11 -15.41 -8.65
C THR A 38 10.49 -14.61 -9.89
N GLY A 39 10.94 -13.38 -9.71
CA GLY A 39 11.46 -12.55 -10.79
C GLY A 39 10.53 -11.40 -11.24
N ALA A 40 9.38 -11.22 -10.59
CA ALA A 40 8.47 -10.11 -10.93
C ALA A 40 9.05 -8.75 -10.52
N VAL A 41 9.68 -8.67 -9.33
CA VAL A 41 10.43 -7.49 -8.89
C VAL A 41 11.72 -7.96 -8.23
N GLY A 42 12.83 -7.92 -8.95
CA GLY A 42 14.08 -8.52 -8.49
C GLY A 42 13.89 -10.03 -8.25
N GLU A 43 14.10 -10.52 -7.03
CA GLU A 43 13.87 -11.92 -6.65
C GLU A 43 12.43 -12.19 -6.16
N TRP A 44 11.59 -11.17 -6.08
CA TRP A 44 10.23 -11.32 -5.56
C TRP A 44 9.27 -11.84 -6.64
N SER A 45 8.35 -12.70 -6.21
CA SER A 45 7.17 -13.07 -6.98
C SER A 45 6.11 -11.96 -6.89
N VAL A 46 5.07 -12.01 -7.72
CA VAL A 46 3.89 -11.13 -7.57
C VAL A 46 3.28 -11.32 -6.17
N LYS A 47 3.15 -12.56 -5.67
CA LYS A 47 2.68 -12.84 -4.32
C LYS A 47 3.53 -12.13 -3.25
N ASP A 48 4.86 -12.11 -3.40
CA ASP A 48 5.75 -11.43 -2.46
C ASP A 48 5.52 -9.91 -2.48
N VAL A 49 5.33 -9.32 -3.66
CA VAL A 49 4.98 -7.90 -3.84
C VAL A 49 3.66 -7.59 -3.12
N LEU A 50 2.62 -8.40 -3.34
CA LEU A 50 1.33 -8.20 -2.66
C LEU A 50 1.44 -8.34 -1.14
N THR A 51 2.23 -9.31 -0.65
CA THR A 51 2.52 -9.49 0.77
C THR A 51 3.20 -8.24 1.37
N HIS A 52 4.12 -7.66 0.64
CA HIS A 52 4.81 -6.42 1.01
C HIS A 52 3.82 -5.24 1.10
N ILE A 53 2.95 -5.05 0.12
CA ILE A 53 1.93 -4.00 0.11
C ILE A 53 1.00 -4.13 1.33
N VAL A 54 0.44 -5.32 1.56
CA VAL A 54 -0.41 -5.61 2.73
C VAL A 54 0.30 -5.23 4.03
N SER A 55 1.56 -5.62 4.17
CA SER A 55 2.32 -5.36 5.39
C SER A 55 2.55 -3.88 5.66
N TRP A 56 2.75 -3.07 4.62
CA TRP A 56 2.88 -1.62 4.77
C TRP A 56 1.55 -0.94 5.09
N GLU A 57 0.43 -1.36 4.50
CA GLU A 57 -0.90 -0.88 4.88
C GLU A 57 -1.21 -1.20 6.35
N GLU A 58 -1.00 -2.45 6.78
CA GLU A 58 -1.21 -2.87 8.17
C GLU A 58 -0.33 -2.07 9.15
N THR A 59 0.91 -1.76 8.76
CA THR A 59 1.83 -0.94 9.56
C THR A 59 1.34 0.50 9.70
N ALA A 60 0.65 1.03 8.70
CA ALA A 60 0.12 2.39 8.71
C ALA A 60 -1.20 2.55 9.50
N LEU A 61 -1.99 1.50 9.63
CA LEU A 61 -3.30 1.54 10.31
C LEU A 61 -3.26 2.10 11.75
N PRO A 62 -2.33 1.69 12.63
CA PRO A 62 -2.20 2.27 13.96
C PRO A 62 -1.99 3.78 13.95
N ASP A 63 -1.22 4.29 12.98
CA ASP A 63 -0.96 5.73 12.87
C ASP A 63 -2.19 6.50 12.39
N LEU A 64 -2.95 5.95 11.42
CA LEU A 64 -4.23 6.54 11.04
C LEU A 64 -5.21 6.58 12.23
N ALA A 65 -5.23 5.53 13.05
CA ALA A 65 -6.06 5.50 14.25
C ALA A 65 -5.61 6.54 15.31
N ARG A 66 -4.31 6.80 15.44
CA ARG A 66 -3.77 7.86 16.32
C ARG A 66 -4.15 9.24 15.80
N LEU A 67 -3.92 9.50 14.51
CA LEU A 67 -4.28 10.75 13.84
C LEU A 67 -5.78 11.05 13.94
N ALA A 68 -6.63 10.03 13.84
CA ALA A 68 -8.09 10.20 14.00
C ALA A 68 -8.50 10.68 15.40
N ARG A 69 -7.68 10.40 16.43
CA ARG A 69 -7.88 10.88 17.81
C ARG A 69 -7.17 12.19 18.13
N GLY A 70 -6.44 12.76 17.16
CA GLY A 70 -5.61 13.96 17.38
C GLY A 70 -4.25 13.68 18.01
N ASP A 71 -3.83 12.40 18.08
CA ASP A 71 -2.51 12.01 18.55
C ASP A 71 -1.45 12.15 17.46
N THR A 72 -0.16 12.15 17.83
CA THR A 72 0.95 12.15 16.88
C THR A 72 1.15 10.76 16.28
N ALA A 73 1.43 10.70 14.99
CA ALA A 73 1.79 9.48 14.28
C ALA A 73 3.19 8.98 14.73
N VAL A 74 3.34 7.67 14.86
CA VAL A 74 4.63 7.05 15.25
C VAL A 74 5.55 6.88 14.05
N LEU A 75 5.03 6.49 12.89
CA LEU A 75 5.81 6.39 11.66
C LEU A 75 6.47 7.71 11.27
N GLY A 76 5.79 8.84 11.53
CA GLY A 76 6.36 10.16 11.31
C GLY A 76 7.45 10.55 12.31
N ALA A 77 7.56 9.85 13.46
CA ALA A 77 8.58 10.05 14.47
C ALA A 77 9.74 9.05 14.37
N ILE A 78 9.54 7.93 13.65
CA ILE A 78 10.62 6.99 13.37
C ILE A 78 11.47 7.60 12.27
N ASP A 79 12.77 7.72 12.51
CA ASP A 79 13.73 8.06 11.48
C ASP A 79 13.84 6.87 10.49
N LEU A 80 12.90 6.82 9.55
CA LEU A 80 12.86 5.82 8.48
C LEU A 80 14.10 5.89 7.58
N TYR A 81 14.85 7.00 7.62
CA TYR A 81 16.14 7.12 6.94
C TYR A 81 17.27 6.42 7.72
N ALA A 82 17.15 6.25 9.03
CA ALA A 82 18.09 5.47 9.81
C ALA A 82 17.81 3.96 9.76
N ALA A 83 16.54 3.56 9.58
CA ALA A 83 16.17 2.19 9.29
C ALA A 83 16.16 2.02 7.76
N SER A 84 17.10 1.27 7.21
CA SER A 84 17.07 0.92 5.78
C SER A 84 15.73 0.28 5.45
N PHE A 85 14.98 0.83 4.48
CA PHE A 85 13.75 0.23 3.96
C PHE A 85 13.98 -1.22 3.53
N ASP A 86 15.17 -1.52 2.99
CA ASP A 86 15.55 -2.88 2.61
C ASP A 86 15.58 -3.83 3.81
N ALA A 87 16.08 -3.38 4.97
CA ALA A 87 16.07 -4.19 6.19
C ALA A 87 14.66 -4.46 6.70
N VAL A 88 13.76 -3.46 6.65
CA VAL A 88 12.35 -3.63 7.01
C VAL A 88 11.67 -4.60 6.05
N ASN A 89 11.86 -4.42 4.75
CA ASN A 89 11.31 -5.31 3.73
C ASN A 89 11.82 -6.74 3.87
N ALA A 90 13.11 -6.93 4.15
CA ALA A 90 13.69 -8.24 4.42
C ALA A 90 13.08 -8.90 5.65
N ALA A 91 12.85 -8.15 6.73
CA ALA A 91 12.18 -8.64 7.93
C ALA A 91 10.73 -9.06 7.65
N ILE A 92 9.96 -8.24 6.93
CA ILE A 92 8.60 -8.57 6.49
C ILE A 92 8.62 -9.89 5.70
N MET A 93 9.48 -10.01 4.70
CA MET A 93 9.55 -11.19 3.86
C MET A 93 10.02 -12.43 4.63
N SER A 94 10.91 -12.29 5.61
CA SER A 94 11.32 -13.42 6.45
C SER A 94 10.17 -14.03 7.25
N LEU A 95 9.20 -13.20 7.64
CA LEU A 95 8.04 -13.62 8.45
C LEU A 95 6.86 -14.09 7.60
N ARG A 96 6.66 -13.54 6.40
CA ARG A 96 5.41 -13.68 5.64
C ARG A 96 5.55 -14.34 4.27
N ARG A 97 6.76 -14.58 3.75
CA ARG A 97 6.98 -15.18 2.42
C ARG A 97 6.25 -16.51 2.21
N ASN A 98 6.10 -17.28 3.28
CA ASN A 98 5.48 -18.60 3.22
C ASN A 98 3.95 -18.60 3.38
N LEU A 99 3.31 -17.43 3.44
CA LEU A 99 1.85 -17.34 3.46
C LEU A 99 1.27 -17.97 2.18
N PRO A 100 0.15 -18.70 2.28
CA PRO A 100 -0.57 -19.20 1.11
C PRO A 100 -1.04 -18.04 0.21
N LEU A 101 -1.03 -18.25 -1.11
CA LEU A 101 -1.44 -17.25 -2.08
C LEU A 101 -2.87 -16.74 -1.83
N ASP A 102 -3.80 -17.64 -1.60
CA ASP A 102 -5.20 -17.31 -1.31
C ASP A 102 -5.37 -16.46 -0.05
N GLN A 103 -4.51 -16.67 0.95
CA GLN A 103 -4.48 -15.82 2.15
C GLN A 103 -3.98 -14.43 1.80
N VAL A 104 -2.89 -14.29 1.05
CA VAL A 104 -2.34 -12.98 0.63
C VAL A 104 -3.36 -12.19 -0.17
N LEU A 105 -4.07 -12.85 -1.10
CA LEU A 105 -5.11 -12.19 -1.90
C LEU A 105 -6.29 -11.70 -1.04
N ARG A 106 -6.71 -12.48 -0.04
CA ARG A 106 -7.74 -12.04 0.93
C ARG A 106 -7.25 -10.87 1.80
N GLU A 107 -6.01 -10.97 2.31
CA GLU A 107 -5.42 -9.90 3.14
C GLU A 107 -5.27 -8.59 2.35
N LEU A 108 -4.98 -8.66 1.05
CA LEU A 108 -4.90 -7.48 0.17
C LEU A 108 -6.25 -6.73 0.12
N ASP A 109 -7.36 -7.44 0.05
CA ASP A 109 -8.68 -6.83 0.05
C ASP A 109 -9.07 -6.29 1.44
N ILE A 110 -8.76 -7.03 2.49
CA ILE A 110 -9.07 -6.65 3.88
C ILE A 110 -8.26 -5.42 4.28
N SER A 111 -6.94 -5.43 4.09
CA SER A 111 -6.07 -4.31 4.50
C SER A 111 -6.46 -3.01 3.79
N HIS A 112 -6.78 -3.09 2.50
CA HIS A 112 -7.25 -1.94 1.74
C HIS A 112 -8.59 -1.40 2.26
N GLY A 113 -9.55 -2.29 2.53
CA GLY A 113 -10.85 -1.92 3.11
C GLY A 113 -10.69 -1.24 4.46
N ASP A 114 -9.83 -1.77 5.32
CA ASP A 114 -9.54 -1.20 6.64
C ASP A 114 -8.83 0.16 6.52
N PHE A 115 -7.89 0.28 5.57
CA PHE A 115 -7.21 1.54 5.30
C PHE A 115 -8.18 2.62 4.80
N MET A 116 -9.05 2.30 3.84
CA MET A 116 -10.09 3.20 3.35
C MET A 116 -11.06 3.63 4.45
N ALA A 117 -11.48 2.69 5.31
CA ALA A 117 -12.34 2.98 6.46
C ALA A 117 -11.63 3.88 7.50
N ALA A 118 -10.33 3.72 7.69
CA ALA A 118 -9.52 4.58 8.56
C ALA A 118 -9.41 6.00 7.99
N VAL A 119 -9.13 6.14 6.70
CA VAL A 119 -9.07 7.45 5.99
C VAL A 119 -10.39 8.21 6.10
N ALA A 120 -11.52 7.52 5.97
CA ALA A 120 -12.85 8.15 6.09
C ALA A 120 -13.12 8.78 7.47
N ARG A 121 -12.39 8.35 8.51
CA ARG A 121 -12.54 8.85 9.90
C ARG A 121 -11.57 9.95 10.27
N LEU A 122 -10.61 10.29 9.41
CA LEU A 122 -9.62 11.32 9.70
C LEU A 122 -10.26 12.71 9.75
N PRO A 123 -9.91 13.56 10.72
CA PRO A 123 -10.33 14.95 10.69
C PRO A 123 -9.64 15.72 9.57
N ASP A 124 -10.29 16.78 9.07
CA ASP A 124 -9.79 17.59 7.94
C ASP A 124 -8.41 18.20 8.21
N SER A 125 -8.11 18.48 9.47
CA SER A 125 -6.80 19.04 9.86
C SER A 125 -5.61 18.14 9.52
N VAL A 126 -5.79 16.80 9.51
CA VAL A 126 -4.74 15.86 9.14
C VAL A 126 -4.70 15.53 7.65
N LEU A 127 -5.64 16.09 6.89
CA LEU A 127 -5.69 16.02 5.42
C LEU A 127 -5.20 17.33 4.76
N ALA A 128 -4.80 18.33 5.55
CA ALA A 128 -4.22 19.57 5.05
C ALA A 128 -2.95 19.31 4.23
N GLU A 129 -2.57 20.26 3.37
CA GLU A 129 -1.57 20.09 2.31
C GLU A 129 -0.21 19.56 2.80
N GLU A 130 0.23 19.99 3.98
CA GLU A 130 1.52 19.56 4.57
C GLU A 130 1.36 18.56 5.73
N ALA A 131 0.14 18.05 5.95
CA ALA A 131 -0.11 17.15 7.06
C ALA A 131 0.38 15.73 6.77
N PHE A 132 0.93 15.07 7.80
CA PHE A 132 1.45 13.71 7.70
C PHE A 132 0.37 12.70 7.28
N GLY A 133 -0.89 12.87 7.70
CA GLY A 133 -1.98 11.98 7.29
C GLY A 133 -2.22 12.01 5.78
N ARG A 134 -2.18 13.20 5.17
CA ARG A 134 -2.28 13.35 3.71
C ARG A 134 -1.09 12.67 3.01
N LEU A 135 0.13 12.92 3.48
CA LEU A 135 1.34 12.31 2.94
C LEU A 135 1.27 10.79 2.98
N LEU A 136 0.86 10.22 4.11
CA LEU A 136 0.71 8.77 4.28
C LEU A 136 -0.27 8.16 3.27
N ILE A 137 -1.40 8.82 3.04
CA ILE A 137 -2.39 8.39 2.03
C ILE A 137 -1.81 8.45 0.62
N GLN A 138 -1.11 9.53 0.28
CA GLN A 138 -0.50 9.70 -1.05
C GLN A 138 0.58 8.64 -1.30
N ILE A 139 1.48 8.43 -0.34
CA ILE A 139 2.53 7.41 -0.45
C ILE A 139 1.91 6.01 -0.63
N THR A 140 0.82 5.70 0.06
CA THR A 140 0.13 4.40 -0.09
C THR A 140 -0.42 4.21 -1.51
N ALA A 141 -1.02 5.25 -2.10
CA ALA A 141 -1.50 5.19 -3.47
C ALA A 141 -0.34 5.08 -4.49
N GLU A 142 0.71 5.86 -4.32
CA GLU A 142 1.91 5.82 -5.17
C GLU A 142 2.61 4.46 -5.10
N HIS A 143 2.64 3.83 -3.93
CA HIS A 143 3.21 2.50 -3.71
C HIS A 143 2.48 1.41 -4.52
N ASP A 144 1.14 1.42 -4.50
CA ASP A 144 0.33 0.53 -5.33
C ASP A 144 0.59 0.73 -6.83
N GLN A 145 0.67 1.99 -7.28
CA GLN A 145 0.93 2.33 -8.68
C GLN A 145 2.33 1.91 -9.13
N GLU A 146 3.34 2.14 -8.31
CA GLU A 146 4.72 1.72 -8.60
C GLU A 146 4.79 0.21 -8.79
N HIS A 147 4.22 -0.55 -7.87
CA HIS A 147 4.21 -2.01 -7.96
C HIS A 147 3.35 -2.53 -9.11
N ALA A 148 2.24 -1.86 -9.46
CA ALA A 148 1.47 -2.17 -10.65
C ALA A 148 2.32 -2.06 -11.92
N GLN A 149 3.11 -0.99 -12.05
CA GLN A 149 4.02 -0.79 -13.17
C GLN A 149 5.10 -1.89 -13.24
N HIS A 150 5.73 -2.22 -12.11
CA HIS A 150 6.72 -3.30 -12.06
C HIS A 150 6.15 -4.65 -12.54
N ILE A 151 4.94 -5.00 -12.10
CA ILE A 151 4.27 -6.24 -12.52
C ILE A 151 3.96 -6.21 -14.02
N LEU A 152 3.46 -5.09 -14.56
CA LEU A 152 3.16 -4.95 -15.97
C LEU A 152 4.43 -5.04 -16.84
N GLU A 153 5.54 -4.43 -16.42
CA GLU A 153 6.82 -4.53 -17.10
C GLU A 153 7.36 -5.96 -17.12
N TRP A 154 7.28 -6.66 -15.98
CA TRP A 154 7.63 -8.07 -15.90
C TRP A 154 6.76 -8.92 -16.85
N ARG A 155 5.43 -8.74 -16.84
CA ARG A 155 4.53 -9.46 -17.76
C ARG A 155 4.92 -9.26 -19.21
N LYS A 156 5.20 -8.03 -19.60
CA LYS A 156 5.65 -7.70 -20.95
C LYS A 156 6.96 -8.42 -21.31
N THR A 157 7.90 -8.50 -20.38
CA THR A 157 9.17 -9.19 -20.59
C THR A 157 9.00 -10.70 -20.72
N GLU A 158 8.05 -11.28 -19.97
CA GLU A 158 7.75 -12.71 -19.97
C GLU A 158 6.76 -13.12 -21.06
N GLY A 159 6.17 -12.16 -21.78
CA GLY A 159 5.15 -12.44 -22.82
C GLY A 159 3.81 -12.92 -22.26
N LEU A 160 3.41 -12.43 -21.07
CA LEU A 160 2.19 -12.80 -20.33
C LEU A 160 1.06 -11.81 -20.55
#